data_87a817801bf3b512f7517651131dc16e
#
_entry.id   87a817801bf3b512f7517651131dc16e
#
_cell.length_a   1.000
_cell.length_b   1.000
_cell.length_c   1.000
_cell.angle_alpha   90.00
_cell.angle_beta   90.00
_cell.angle_gamma   90.00
#
_symmetry.space_group_name_H-M   'P 1'
#
loop_
_entity.id
_entity.type
_entity.pdbx_description
1 polymer ?
#
loop_
_entity_poly.entity_id
_entity_poly.type
_entity_poly.pdbx_seq_one_letter_code
_entity_poly.pdbx_strand_id
1 'polypeptide(L)'
;MIKVNFGSGPFPHEGWINVDLDAACRPDVVADLGRGLPFATSSVDFVLCDHAISCIGLEATRAFLAECRRLLKPGGAMRLLTPDLRELARLYLEQPQRLVDLWNATVGIPLATGSACEVFNLALEIQCRFQFDAPTFVAEQGVTAVHHMGTWDELAVVARAWRAGRLKTRVQAAVP
;
A
#
# COMPACT_ATOMS: atom_id res chain seq x y z
N MET A 1 -3.79 -12.20 19.02
CA MET A 1 -3.60 -11.00 18.16
C MET A 1 -3.96 -11.42 16.75
N ILE A 2 -4.97 -10.77 16.15
CA ILE A 2 -5.42 -11.06 14.78
C ILE A 2 -4.74 -10.05 13.85
N LYS A 3 -3.96 -10.56 12.90
CA LYS A 3 -3.24 -9.79 11.90
C LYS A 3 -3.74 -10.19 10.52
N VAL A 4 -4.08 -9.20 9.69
CA VAL A 4 -4.60 -9.43 8.33
C VAL A 4 -3.70 -8.74 7.31
N ASN A 5 -3.30 -9.48 6.27
CA ASN A 5 -2.53 -8.99 5.14
C ASN A 5 -3.45 -8.95 3.91
N PHE A 6 -3.84 -7.76 3.49
CA PHE A 6 -4.72 -7.54 2.34
C PHE A 6 -3.92 -7.33 1.06
N GLY A 7 -4.32 -8.03 0.00
CA GLY A 7 -3.61 -8.05 -1.26
C GLY A 7 -2.29 -8.81 -1.13
N SER A 8 -2.35 -10.00 -0.54
CA SER A 8 -1.15 -10.81 -0.25
C SER A 8 -0.40 -11.25 -1.49
N GLY A 9 -1.07 -11.31 -2.64
CA GLY A 9 -0.50 -11.86 -3.85
C GLY A 9 0.08 -13.27 -3.61
N PRO A 10 1.13 -13.63 -4.35
CA PRO A 10 1.82 -14.92 -4.18
C PRO A 10 2.80 -14.95 -2.99
N PHE A 11 2.79 -13.91 -2.13
CA PHE A 11 3.72 -13.76 -1.01
C PHE A 11 3.00 -13.69 0.33
N PRO A 12 2.39 -14.80 0.79
CA PRO A 12 1.67 -14.82 2.06
C PRO A 12 2.62 -14.59 3.24
N HIS A 13 2.17 -13.87 4.24
CA HIS A 13 2.88 -13.70 5.50
C HIS A 13 2.49 -14.81 6.47
N GLU A 14 3.48 -15.53 7.00
CA GLU A 14 3.27 -16.57 8.01
C GLU A 14 2.71 -15.96 9.31
N GLY A 15 1.70 -16.60 9.88
CA GLY A 15 1.03 -16.14 11.10
C GLY A 15 0.11 -14.93 10.91
N TRP A 16 -0.23 -14.61 9.66
CA TRP A 16 -1.25 -13.63 9.27
C TRP A 16 -2.41 -14.31 8.57
N ILE A 17 -3.57 -13.71 8.58
CA ILE A 17 -4.67 -14.06 7.68
C ILE A 17 -4.39 -13.33 6.36
N ASN A 18 -4.04 -14.06 5.33
CA ASN A 18 -3.75 -13.52 4.01
C ASN A 18 -5.02 -13.45 3.18
N VAL A 19 -5.29 -12.29 2.63
CA VAL A 19 -6.51 -12.00 1.85
C VAL A 19 -6.10 -11.51 0.47
N ASP A 20 -6.66 -12.10 -0.57
CA ASP A 20 -6.47 -11.66 -1.94
C ASP A 20 -7.73 -11.89 -2.77
N LEU A 21 -7.86 -11.20 -3.89
CA LEU A 21 -8.94 -11.41 -4.86
C LEU A 21 -8.65 -12.64 -5.71
N ASP A 22 -7.38 -12.88 -6.02
CA ASP A 22 -6.95 -13.99 -6.87
C ASP A 22 -6.75 -15.27 -6.07
N ALA A 23 -7.69 -16.20 -6.25
CA ALA A 23 -7.61 -17.53 -5.64
C ALA A 23 -6.36 -18.32 -6.07
N ALA A 24 -5.73 -18.00 -7.22
CA ALA A 24 -4.51 -18.67 -7.67
C ALA A 24 -3.31 -18.35 -6.74
N CYS A 25 -3.35 -17.24 -6.04
CA CYS A 25 -2.37 -16.89 -5.00
C CYS A 25 -2.52 -17.70 -3.71
N ARG A 26 -3.58 -18.52 -3.59
CA ARG A 26 -3.89 -19.35 -2.43
C ARG A 26 -3.94 -18.59 -1.11
N PRO A 27 -4.68 -17.48 -1.05
CA PRO A 27 -4.88 -16.77 0.20
C PRO A 27 -5.71 -17.60 1.19
N ASP A 28 -5.67 -17.25 2.47
CA ASP A 28 -6.55 -17.84 3.48
C ASP A 28 -8.01 -17.42 3.26
N VAL A 29 -8.22 -16.21 2.72
CA VAL A 29 -9.54 -15.66 2.40
C VAL A 29 -9.51 -15.03 1.01
N VAL A 30 -10.43 -15.45 0.14
CA VAL A 30 -10.64 -14.77 -1.16
C VAL A 30 -11.66 -13.67 -0.97
N ALA A 31 -11.26 -12.41 -1.19
CA ALA A 31 -12.15 -11.26 -1.05
C ALA A 31 -11.75 -10.09 -1.94
N ASP A 32 -12.75 -9.35 -2.40
CA ASP A 32 -12.59 -8.08 -3.12
C ASP A 32 -12.48 -6.93 -2.12
N LEU A 33 -11.35 -6.23 -2.13
CA LEU A 33 -11.09 -5.11 -1.21
C LEU A 33 -12.08 -3.94 -1.40
N GLY A 34 -12.66 -3.81 -2.59
CA GLY A 34 -13.68 -2.78 -2.89
C GLY A 34 -15.07 -3.11 -2.36
N ARG A 35 -15.24 -4.27 -1.72
CA ARG A 35 -16.52 -4.73 -1.17
C ARG A 35 -16.42 -4.95 0.33
N GLY A 36 -17.52 -5.33 0.96
CA GLY A 36 -17.53 -5.65 2.40
C GLY A 36 -16.60 -6.82 2.73
N LEU A 37 -15.73 -6.64 3.71
CA LEU A 37 -14.75 -7.65 4.10
C LEU A 37 -15.33 -8.62 5.14
N PRO A 38 -15.00 -9.92 5.08
CA PRO A 38 -15.63 -10.97 5.90
C PRO A 38 -15.04 -11.04 7.32
N PHE A 39 -14.89 -9.89 7.95
CA PHE A 39 -14.39 -9.79 9.32
C PHE A 39 -15.38 -9.01 10.20
N ALA A 40 -15.49 -9.38 11.46
CA ALA A 40 -16.33 -8.67 12.42
C ALA A 40 -15.78 -7.29 12.74
N THR A 41 -16.67 -6.36 13.10
CA THR A 41 -16.28 -5.04 13.59
C THR A 41 -15.37 -5.20 14.82
N SER A 42 -14.27 -4.43 14.87
CA SER A 42 -13.32 -4.41 15.99
C SER A 42 -12.73 -5.77 16.36
N SER A 43 -12.47 -6.56 15.36
CA SER A 43 -11.89 -7.90 15.56
C SER A 43 -10.40 -7.97 15.27
N VAL A 44 -9.86 -7.06 14.47
CA VAL A 44 -8.49 -7.09 13.95
C VAL A 44 -7.57 -6.19 14.76
N ASP A 45 -6.40 -6.70 15.14
CA ASP A 45 -5.39 -5.93 15.87
C ASP A 45 -4.44 -5.18 14.91
N PHE A 46 -4.13 -5.77 13.76
CA PHE A 46 -3.20 -5.18 12.80
C PHE A 46 -3.61 -5.50 11.35
N VAL A 47 -3.58 -4.48 10.51
CA VAL A 47 -3.79 -4.57 9.05
C VAL A 47 -2.50 -4.20 8.33
N LEU A 48 -2.10 -5.03 7.39
CA LEU A 48 -1.08 -4.74 6.38
C LEU A 48 -1.75 -4.70 5.01
N CYS A 49 -1.39 -3.73 4.19
CA CYS A 49 -1.72 -3.70 2.77
C CYS A 49 -0.50 -3.18 2.02
N ASP A 50 0.19 -4.11 1.36
CA ASP A 50 1.43 -3.84 0.65
C ASP A 50 1.15 -3.76 -0.85
N HIS A 51 1.28 -2.58 -1.43
CA HIS A 51 1.07 -2.25 -2.85
C HIS A 51 -0.30 -2.60 -3.44
N ALA A 52 -1.21 -3.28 -2.72
CA ALA A 52 -2.52 -3.66 -3.25
C ALA A 52 -3.46 -2.47 -3.45
N ILE A 53 -3.35 -1.45 -2.59
CA ILE A 53 -4.15 -0.22 -2.74
C ILE A 53 -3.87 0.46 -4.08
N SER A 54 -2.68 0.25 -4.64
CA SER A 54 -2.30 0.77 -5.96
C SER A 54 -2.94 0.02 -7.13
N CYS A 55 -3.56 -1.10 -6.90
CA CYS A 55 -4.18 -1.93 -7.93
C CYS A 55 -5.71 -1.78 -8.01
N ILE A 56 -6.32 -1.01 -7.11
CA ILE A 56 -7.76 -0.80 -7.05
C ILE A 56 -8.12 0.67 -7.33
N GLY A 57 -9.29 0.91 -7.86
CA GLY A 57 -9.75 2.28 -8.18
C GLY A 57 -10.10 3.10 -6.93
N LEU A 58 -10.29 4.40 -7.12
CA LEU A 58 -10.53 5.38 -6.05
C LEU A 58 -11.70 5.00 -5.14
N GLU A 59 -12.85 4.63 -5.71
CA GLU A 59 -14.03 4.28 -4.91
C GLU A 59 -13.84 2.99 -4.12
N ALA A 60 -13.17 1.99 -4.72
CA ALA A 60 -12.79 0.77 -4.02
C ALA A 60 -11.80 1.05 -2.88
N THR A 61 -10.86 1.97 -3.08
CA THR A 61 -9.93 2.41 -2.05
C THR A 61 -10.66 3.08 -0.87
N ARG A 62 -11.63 3.94 -1.14
CA ARG A 62 -12.46 4.55 -0.09
C ARG A 62 -13.22 3.51 0.72
N ALA A 63 -13.85 2.56 0.01
CA ALA A 63 -14.57 1.46 0.64
C ALA A 63 -13.64 0.60 1.49
N PHE A 64 -12.46 0.25 0.97
CA PHE A 64 -11.45 -0.50 1.69
C PHE A 64 -10.98 0.19 2.98
N LEU A 65 -10.67 1.48 2.90
CA LEU A 65 -10.24 2.24 4.10
C LEU A 65 -11.34 2.33 5.15
N ALA A 66 -12.59 2.51 4.71
CA ALA A 66 -13.74 2.49 5.62
C ALA A 66 -13.91 1.13 6.30
N GLU A 67 -13.76 0.03 5.55
CA GLU A 67 -13.77 -1.32 6.09
C GLU A 67 -12.61 -1.56 7.06
N CYS A 68 -11.39 -1.18 6.71
CA CYS A 68 -10.25 -1.29 7.63
C CYS A 68 -10.50 -0.57 8.95
N ARG A 69 -11.12 0.61 8.89
CA ARG A 69 -11.54 1.34 10.09
C ARG A 69 -12.58 0.57 10.91
N ARG A 70 -13.53 -0.08 10.25
CA ARG A 70 -14.57 -0.91 10.91
C ARG A 70 -13.95 -2.13 11.58
N LEU A 71 -13.03 -2.79 10.91
CA LEU A 71 -12.41 -4.04 11.37
C LEU A 71 -11.47 -3.84 12.56
N LEU A 72 -10.73 -2.75 12.56
CA LEU A 72 -9.68 -2.53 13.54
C LEU A 72 -10.26 -2.27 14.94
N LYS A 73 -9.68 -2.92 15.93
CA LYS A 73 -9.95 -2.68 17.35
C LYS A 73 -9.55 -1.25 17.73
N PRO A 74 -10.09 -0.70 18.82
CA PRO A 74 -9.53 0.48 19.44
C PRO A 74 -8.04 0.28 19.75
N GLY A 75 -7.19 1.18 19.25
CA GLY A 75 -5.74 1.05 19.38
C GLY A 75 -5.06 0.09 18.40
N GLY A 76 -5.81 -0.62 17.56
CA GLY A 76 -5.28 -1.40 16.46
C GLY A 76 -4.52 -0.53 15.45
N ALA A 77 -3.68 -1.11 14.62
CA ALA A 77 -2.84 -0.37 13.68
C ALA A 77 -3.02 -0.87 12.24
N MET A 78 -2.87 0.03 11.30
CA MET A 78 -2.82 -0.27 9.87
C MET A 78 -1.52 0.25 9.29
N ARG A 79 -0.87 -0.60 8.49
CA ARG A 79 0.26 -0.23 7.64
C ARG A 79 -0.15 -0.35 6.19
N LEU A 80 -0.02 0.75 5.46
CA LEU A 80 -0.17 0.79 4.01
C LEU A 80 1.16 1.10 3.36
N LEU A 81 1.50 0.36 2.32
CA LEU A 81 2.63 0.65 1.46
C LEU A 81 2.10 0.93 0.05
N THR A 82 2.60 1.98 -0.55
CA THR A 82 2.25 2.38 -1.90
C THR A 82 3.41 3.15 -2.51
N PRO A 83 3.65 3.04 -3.82
CA PRO A 83 4.70 3.82 -4.47
C PRO A 83 4.47 5.34 -4.33
N ASP A 84 5.55 6.08 -4.19
CA ASP A 84 5.55 7.55 -4.17
C ASP A 84 5.86 8.10 -5.56
N LEU A 85 4.86 8.70 -6.21
CA LEU A 85 5.01 9.27 -7.55
C LEU A 85 6.03 10.40 -7.61
N ARG A 86 6.15 11.20 -6.57
CA ARG A 86 7.11 12.30 -6.52
C ARG A 86 8.54 11.74 -6.49
N GLU A 87 8.78 10.73 -5.65
CA GLU A 87 10.07 10.08 -5.56
C GLU A 87 10.40 9.32 -6.85
N LEU A 88 9.43 8.65 -7.45
CA LEU A 88 9.59 8.01 -8.74
C LEU A 88 10.02 9.03 -9.83
N ALA A 89 9.35 10.17 -9.90
CA ALA A 89 9.69 11.22 -10.85
C ALA A 89 11.08 11.83 -10.57
N ARG A 90 11.42 12.04 -9.30
CA ARG A 90 12.72 12.54 -8.88
C ARG A 90 13.84 11.57 -9.29
N LEU A 91 13.67 10.29 -9.01
CA LEU A 91 14.63 9.26 -9.40
C LEU A 91 14.80 9.18 -10.92
N TYR A 92 13.71 9.24 -11.66
CA TYR A 92 13.77 9.25 -13.12
C TYR A 92 14.59 10.42 -13.66
N LEU A 93 14.38 11.62 -13.12
CA LEU A 93 15.05 12.84 -13.59
C LEU A 93 16.49 12.98 -13.11
N GLU A 94 16.76 12.61 -11.87
CA GLU A 94 18.03 12.91 -11.20
C GLU A 94 18.96 11.69 -11.10
N GLN A 95 18.40 10.49 -10.99
CA GLN A 95 19.14 9.25 -10.73
C GLN A 95 18.62 8.07 -11.57
N PRO A 96 18.59 8.18 -12.91
CA PRO A 96 17.93 7.19 -13.77
C PRO A 96 18.50 5.78 -13.61
N GLN A 97 19.82 5.64 -13.44
CA GLN A 97 20.43 4.32 -13.23
C GLN A 97 19.97 3.69 -11.91
N ARG A 98 19.90 4.47 -10.85
CA ARG A 98 19.42 3.99 -9.56
C ARG A 98 17.97 3.51 -9.64
N LEU A 99 17.13 4.16 -10.43
CA LEU A 99 15.77 3.72 -10.66
C LEU A 99 15.72 2.32 -11.29
N VAL A 100 16.57 2.06 -12.29
CA VAL A 100 16.68 0.74 -12.92
C VAL A 100 17.20 -0.32 -11.93
N ASP A 101 18.23 0.02 -11.17
CA ASP A 101 18.84 -0.91 -10.20
C ASP A 101 17.82 -1.31 -9.13
N LEU A 102 17.05 -0.36 -8.65
CA LEU A 102 15.99 -0.60 -7.64
C LEU A 102 14.87 -1.46 -8.21
N TRP A 103 14.41 -1.18 -9.42
CA TRP A 103 13.41 -2.00 -10.11
C TRP A 103 13.84 -3.46 -10.18
N ASN A 104 15.07 -3.69 -10.64
CA ASN A 104 15.62 -5.04 -10.77
C ASN A 104 15.76 -5.75 -9.41
N ALA A 105 16.07 -5.00 -8.36
CA ALA A 105 16.25 -5.55 -7.02
C ALA A 105 14.91 -5.85 -6.31
N THR A 106 13.85 -5.10 -6.61
CA THR A 106 12.61 -5.15 -5.82
C THR A 106 11.42 -5.73 -6.57
N VAL A 107 11.20 -5.28 -7.80
CA VAL A 107 10.02 -5.69 -8.60
C VAL A 107 10.32 -6.95 -9.40
N GLY A 108 11.52 -7.05 -9.97
CA GLY A 108 11.98 -8.24 -10.67
C GLY A 108 11.26 -8.55 -11.99
N ILE A 109 10.39 -7.65 -12.48
CA ILE A 109 9.79 -7.77 -13.81
C ILE A 109 10.85 -7.47 -14.85
N PRO A 110 11.13 -8.41 -15.80
CA PRO A 110 12.16 -8.20 -16.81
C PRO A 110 11.86 -6.94 -17.65
N LEU A 111 12.89 -6.14 -17.86
CA LEU A 111 12.83 -4.96 -18.70
C LEU A 111 13.24 -5.32 -20.13
N ALA A 112 12.52 -4.83 -21.14
CA ALA A 112 12.82 -5.07 -22.54
C ALA A 112 14.01 -4.24 -23.02
N THR A 113 14.16 -3.01 -22.55
CA THR A 113 15.23 -2.08 -22.92
C THR A 113 16.22 -1.82 -21.78
N GLY A 114 15.88 -2.18 -20.55
CA GLY A 114 16.66 -1.89 -19.36
C GLY A 114 16.80 -0.39 -19.05
N SER A 115 15.91 0.43 -19.59
CA SER A 115 16.01 1.89 -19.44
C SER A 115 15.16 2.43 -18.28
N ALA A 116 15.60 3.55 -17.70
CA ALA A 116 14.84 4.25 -16.69
C ALA A 116 13.46 4.73 -17.21
N CYS A 117 13.38 5.05 -18.51
CA CYS A 117 12.11 5.43 -19.15
C CYS A 117 11.13 4.26 -19.16
N GLU A 118 11.59 3.05 -19.42
CA GLU A 118 10.75 1.85 -19.37
C GLU A 118 10.26 1.60 -17.93
N VAL A 119 11.15 1.67 -16.94
CA VAL A 119 10.78 1.53 -15.53
C VAL A 119 9.72 2.58 -15.14
N PHE A 120 9.93 3.83 -15.52
CA PHE A 120 9.01 4.92 -15.20
C PHE A 120 7.63 4.66 -15.81
N ASN A 121 7.57 4.23 -17.07
CA ASN A 121 6.32 3.91 -17.76
C ASN A 121 5.61 2.70 -17.13
N LEU A 122 6.33 1.63 -16.82
CA LEU A 122 5.77 0.45 -16.17
C LEU A 122 5.24 0.79 -14.77
N ALA A 123 5.99 1.58 -14.00
CA ALA A 123 5.55 2.01 -12.69
C ALA A 123 4.29 2.89 -12.78
N LEU A 124 4.21 3.79 -13.76
CA LEU A 124 3.01 4.58 -14.03
C LEU A 124 1.86 3.71 -14.52
N GLU A 125 2.09 2.72 -15.37
CA GLU A 125 1.04 1.82 -15.84
C GLU A 125 0.42 1.04 -14.68
N ILE A 126 1.24 0.51 -13.78
CA ILE A 126 0.78 -0.11 -12.54
C ILE A 126 -0.06 0.90 -11.73
N GLN A 127 0.34 2.17 -11.72
CA GLN A 127 -0.34 3.24 -11.01
C GLN A 127 -1.43 3.98 -11.79
N CYS A 128 -1.53 3.81 -13.10
CA CYS A 128 -2.55 4.47 -13.93
C CYS A 128 -3.99 4.06 -13.61
N ARG A 129 -4.18 3.04 -12.81
CA ARG A 129 -5.46 2.75 -12.17
C ARG A 129 -5.79 3.76 -11.06
N PHE A 130 -4.79 4.54 -10.62
CA PHE A 130 -4.94 5.63 -9.66
C PHE A 130 -5.17 6.94 -10.39
N GLN A 131 -6.25 7.57 -10.04
CA GLN A 131 -6.54 8.94 -10.45
C GLN A 131 -6.15 9.96 -9.36
N PHE A 132 -5.22 9.61 -8.46
CA PHE A 132 -4.88 10.43 -7.30
C PHE A 132 -3.47 10.13 -6.79
N ASP A 133 -2.87 11.10 -6.12
CA ASP A 133 -1.66 10.89 -5.34
C ASP A 133 -2.02 10.10 -4.07
N ALA A 134 -1.68 8.82 -4.06
CA ALA A 134 -2.08 7.91 -3.00
C ALA A 134 -1.67 8.38 -1.59
N PRO A 135 -0.45 8.92 -1.36
CA PRO A 135 -0.07 9.47 -0.07
C PRO A 135 -0.98 10.59 0.41
N THR A 136 -1.22 11.59 -0.44
CA THR A 136 -2.09 12.72 -0.14
C THR A 136 -3.51 12.25 0.12
N PHE A 137 -4.03 11.38 -0.76
CA PHE A 137 -5.38 10.85 -0.62
C PHE A 137 -5.55 10.09 0.70
N VAL A 138 -4.63 9.21 1.05
CA VAL A 138 -4.70 8.43 2.29
C VAL A 138 -4.63 9.34 3.51
N ALA A 139 -3.81 10.40 3.50
CA ALA A 139 -3.76 11.40 4.56
C ALA A 139 -5.08 12.15 4.70
N GLU A 140 -5.73 12.51 3.60
CA GLU A 140 -7.05 13.16 3.59
C GLU A 140 -8.15 12.27 4.16
N GLN A 141 -8.01 10.94 4.07
CA GLN A 141 -8.91 9.99 4.71
C GLN A 141 -8.68 9.86 6.22
N GLY A 142 -7.86 10.72 6.80
CA GLY A 142 -7.58 10.74 8.24
C GLY A 142 -6.54 9.73 8.68
N VAL A 143 -5.74 9.23 7.76
CA VAL A 143 -4.56 8.41 8.04
C VAL A 143 -3.41 9.33 8.41
N THR A 144 -2.79 9.12 9.55
CA THR A 144 -2.03 10.16 10.24
C THR A 144 -0.55 9.88 10.42
N ALA A 145 -0.03 8.82 9.84
CA ALA A 145 1.41 8.67 9.78
C ALA A 145 1.82 8.20 8.40
N VAL A 146 2.41 9.09 7.66
CA VAL A 146 3.06 8.78 6.40
C VAL A 146 4.55 8.70 6.69
N HIS A 147 5.14 7.51 6.57
CA HIS A 147 6.57 7.33 6.68
C HIS A 147 7.15 7.13 5.28
N HIS A 148 7.96 8.07 4.86
CA HIS A 148 8.84 7.86 3.74
C HIS A 148 9.99 6.99 4.22
N MET A 149 10.08 5.77 3.74
CA MET A 149 11.11 4.81 4.15
C MET A 149 12.40 4.99 3.35
N GLY A 150 12.84 6.17 3.02
CA GLY A 150 14.19 6.48 2.49
C GLY A 150 14.73 5.62 1.34
N THR A 151 14.11 4.52 1.07
CA THR A 151 14.33 3.68 -0.10
C THR A 151 13.22 4.00 -1.06
N TRP A 152 13.57 4.01 -2.30
CA TRP A 152 12.67 4.31 -3.35
C TRP A 152 11.32 3.74 -3.00
N ASP A 153 10.31 4.29 -3.44
CA ASP A 153 9.12 3.58 -3.70
C ASP A 153 8.19 3.24 -2.57
N GLU A 154 8.73 3.21 -1.39
CA GLU A 154 7.90 2.82 -0.28
C GLU A 154 7.43 4.04 0.48
N LEU A 155 6.23 4.46 0.18
CA LEU A 155 5.46 5.24 1.11
C LEU A 155 4.79 4.27 2.06
N ALA A 156 5.38 4.10 3.22
CA ALA A 156 4.71 3.39 4.28
C ALA A 156 3.73 4.34 4.97
N VAL A 157 2.46 4.08 4.79
CA VAL A 157 1.41 4.75 5.55
C VAL A 157 1.08 3.89 6.75
N VAL A 158 1.41 4.37 7.93
CA VAL A 158 1.03 3.72 9.18
C VAL A 158 -0.17 4.47 9.76
N ALA A 159 -1.33 3.87 9.66
CA ALA A 159 -2.53 4.35 10.30
C ALA A 159 -2.75 3.60 11.60
N ARG A 160 -2.93 4.30 12.68
CA ARG A 160 -3.49 3.70 13.88
C ARG A 160 -5.00 3.76 13.81
N ALA A 161 -5.63 2.65 14.11
CA ALA A 161 -7.08 2.56 14.11
C ALA A 161 -7.70 3.52 15.10
N TRP A 162 -8.65 4.24 14.64
CA TRP A 162 -9.13 5.42 15.22
C TRP A 162 -10.64 5.42 15.41
N ARG A 163 -11.03 5.00 16.54
CA ARG A 163 -12.45 5.04 16.91
C ARG A 163 -12.90 6.34 17.53
N ALA A 164 -12.02 7.18 17.98
CA ALA A 164 -12.36 8.36 18.79
C ALA A 164 -11.86 9.69 18.24
N GLY A 165 -11.65 9.82 16.94
CA GLY A 165 -11.21 11.08 16.36
C GLY A 165 -9.76 11.47 16.72
N ARG A 166 -8.91 10.52 17.09
CA ARG A 166 -7.55 10.83 17.52
C ARG A 166 -6.53 10.17 16.63
N LEU A 167 -6.35 10.69 15.47
CA LEU A 167 -5.17 10.39 14.70
C LEU A 167 -4.17 11.53 14.91
N LYS A 168 -2.97 11.21 15.36
CA LYS A 168 -1.87 12.16 15.38
C LYS A 168 -1.03 11.96 14.13
N THR A 169 -1.06 12.92 13.25
CA THR A 169 -0.24 12.93 12.04
C THR A 169 1.22 13.03 12.43
N ARG A 170 2.02 12.07 12.01
CA ARG A 170 3.46 12.23 11.99
C ARG A 170 3.90 12.00 10.55
N VAL A 171 4.11 13.08 9.84
CA VAL A 171 4.87 13.03 8.60
C VAL A 171 6.34 13.06 9.01
N GLN A 172 7.02 11.95 8.91
CA GLN A 172 8.47 11.92 8.95
C GLN A 172 8.95 11.73 7.52
N ALA A 173 9.35 12.83 6.90
CA ALA A 173 10.25 12.73 5.77
C ALA A 173 11.56 12.13 6.33
N ALA A 174 11.93 10.95 5.90
CA ALA A 174 13.30 10.50 6.06
C ALA A 174 14.15 11.40 5.17
N VAL A 175 14.85 12.33 5.80
CA VAL A 175 15.90 13.10 5.14
C VAL A 175 17.05 12.13 4.86
N PRO A 176 17.67 12.18 3.68
CA PRO A 176 18.78 11.32 3.31
C PRO A 176 19.98 11.50 4.22
#